data_3f4d4f4268824457f7ec4eafa037bc1b
#
_entry.id   3f4d4f4268824457f7ec4eafa037bc1b
#
_cell.length_a   1.000
_cell.length_b   1.000
_cell.length_c   1.000
_cell.angle_alpha   90.00
_cell.angle_beta   90.00
_cell.angle_gamma   90.00
#
_symmetry.space_group_name_H-M   'P 1'
#
loop_
_entity.id
_entity.type
_entity.pdbx_description
1 polymer ?
#
loop_
_entity_poly.entity_id
_entity_poly.type
_entity_poly.pdbx_seq_one_letter_code
_entity_poly.pdbx_strand_id
1 'polypeptide(L)'
;QYTPTATEIANGSVTLTLTTDDPIGPCTEASDQITYTFTFPAIVSAGADDVVCSNSAIALSGSIGGTASTATWTTNGSGTFNNDVSLGAVYTPSVGDLSLGSVVLTLTTDDPAGACVAEQSTMNLTINEGASVSVTTPLTECIGDEFTLNAIIGGAASTLTWSNGTGTFTPNAFTPTATYVPSA
;
A
#
# COMPACT_ATOMS: atom_id res chain seq x y z
N GLN A 1 21.35 1.10 40.96
CA GLN A 1 20.71 1.21 39.63
C GLN A 1 21.34 2.40 38.92
N TYR A 2 21.81 2.20 37.68
CA TYR A 2 22.34 3.23 36.79
C TYR A 2 21.28 3.65 35.78
N THR A 3 21.14 4.95 35.53
CA THR A 3 20.23 5.49 34.50
C THR A 3 21.08 6.26 33.49
N PRO A 4 21.12 5.79 32.21
CA PRO A 4 21.89 6.46 31.19
C PRO A 4 21.37 7.88 30.92
N THR A 5 22.28 8.79 30.59
CA THR A 5 21.96 10.13 30.12
C THR A 5 21.60 10.14 28.64
N ALA A 6 20.89 11.18 28.16
CA ALA A 6 20.58 11.33 26.73
C ALA A 6 21.84 11.35 25.84
N THR A 7 22.95 11.90 26.35
CA THR A 7 24.22 11.93 25.60
C THR A 7 24.83 10.54 25.46
N GLU A 8 24.82 9.72 26.51
CA GLU A 8 25.31 8.34 26.47
C GLU A 8 24.48 7.47 25.53
N ILE A 9 23.15 7.63 25.57
CA ILE A 9 22.23 6.97 24.63
C ILE A 9 22.58 7.38 23.19
N ALA A 10 22.76 8.67 22.93
CA ALA A 10 23.10 9.18 21.61
C ALA A 10 24.49 8.69 21.11
N ASN A 11 25.44 8.46 22.03
CA ASN A 11 26.74 7.86 21.71
C ASN A 11 26.70 6.35 21.45
N GLY A 12 25.55 5.70 21.67
CA GLY A 12 25.33 4.27 21.40
C GLY A 12 25.94 3.32 22.43
N SER A 13 26.70 3.78 23.42
CA SER A 13 27.24 2.94 24.48
C SER A 13 27.70 3.73 25.69
N VAL A 14 27.79 3.03 26.83
CA VAL A 14 28.41 3.53 28.07
C VAL A 14 29.26 2.45 28.68
N THR A 15 30.48 2.80 29.14
CA THR A 15 31.36 1.93 29.89
C THR A 15 31.32 2.35 31.36
N LEU A 16 30.97 1.42 32.25
CA LEU A 16 30.98 1.58 33.67
C LEU A 16 32.19 0.86 34.25
N THR A 17 32.95 1.55 35.12
CA THR A 17 34.10 0.98 35.81
C THR A 17 33.76 0.81 37.29
N LEU A 18 34.03 -0.36 37.81
CA LEU A 18 34.00 -0.65 39.24
C LEU A 18 35.43 -0.74 39.74
N THR A 19 35.75 0.05 40.77
CA THR A 19 37.08 0.06 41.41
C THR A 19 36.92 -0.20 42.89
N THR A 20 37.78 -1.09 43.41
CA THR A 20 37.86 -1.32 44.88
C THR A 20 38.56 -0.12 45.56
N ASP A 21 38.42 -0.02 46.87
CA ASP A 21 39.29 0.83 47.69
C ASP A 21 40.75 0.33 47.62
N ASP A 22 41.70 1.23 47.87
CA ASP A 22 43.11 0.89 47.97
C ASP A 22 43.39 0.25 49.36
N PRO A 23 43.68 -1.04 49.42
CA PRO A 23 43.92 -1.71 50.73
C PRO A 23 45.21 -1.23 51.35
N ILE A 24 45.19 -1.14 52.72
CA ILE A 24 46.41 -0.77 53.47
C ILE A 24 47.51 -1.78 53.26
N GLY A 25 48.66 -1.36 52.67
CA GLY A 25 49.82 -2.21 52.46
C GLY A 25 50.41 -2.10 51.04
N PRO A 26 51.19 -3.11 50.60
CA PRO A 26 51.85 -3.05 49.30
C PRO A 26 50.91 -3.41 48.08
N CYS A 27 49.65 -3.75 48.38
CA CYS A 27 48.67 -4.08 47.34
C CYS A 27 48.02 -2.79 46.82
N THR A 28 47.63 -2.79 45.53
CA THR A 28 46.97 -1.69 44.86
C THR A 28 45.47 -1.98 44.66
N GLU A 29 44.69 -0.95 44.41
CA GLU A 29 43.28 -1.08 43.96
C GLU A 29 43.16 -2.00 42.74
N ALA A 30 42.01 -2.64 42.63
CA ALA A 30 41.63 -3.44 41.45
C ALA A 30 40.43 -2.80 40.81
N SER A 31 40.38 -2.82 39.46
CA SER A 31 39.23 -2.33 38.70
C SER A 31 38.83 -3.29 37.61
N ASP A 32 37.54 -3.28 37.26
CA ASP A 32 36.94 -4.01 36.15
C ASP A 32 35.89 -3.15 35.46
N GLN A 33 35.56 -3.45 34.24
CA GLN A 33 34.69 -2.64 33.38
C GLN A 33 33.61 -3.48 32.72
N ILE A 34 32.42 -2.87 32.53
CA ILE A 34 31.34 -3.41 31.74
C ILE A 34 30.85 -2.33 30.76
N THR A 35 30.67 -2.71 29.49
CA THR A 35 30.14 -1.82 28.47
C THR A 35 28.71 -2.24 28.12
N TYR A 36 27.79 -1.29 28.22
CA TYR A 36 26.42 -1.42 27.73
C TYR A 36 26.30 -0.70 26.39
N THR A 37 25.75 -1.39 25.41
CA THR A 37 25.43 -0.83 24.07
C THR A 37 23.94 -0.54 23.97
N PHE A 38 23.59 0.62 23.45
CA PHE A 38 22.21 1.03 23.20
C PHE A 38 21.86 0.76 21.75
N THR A 39 20.79 0.00 21.51
CA THR A 39 20.22 -0.24 20.18
C THR A 39 18.93 0.56 20.03
N PHE A 40 18.82 1.32 18.96
CA PHE A 40 17.60 2.05 18.65
C PHE A 40 16.60 1.11 17.96
N PRO A 41 15.27 1.29 18.19
CA PRO A 41 14.28 0.50 17.48
C PRO A 41 14.29 0.82 15.99
N ALA A 42 13.85 -0.12 15.18
CA ALA A 42 13.48 0.11 13.80
C ALA A 42 12.27 1.08 13.75
N ILE A 43 12.19 1.88 12.69
CA ILE A 43 11.06 2.75 12.40
C ILE A 43 10.54 2.37 11.02
N VAL A 44 9.22 2.26 10.86
CA VAL A 44 8.60 1.90 9.59
C VAL A 44 7.28 2.65 9.40
N SER A 45 6.99 3.04 8.17
CA SER A 45 5.70 3.56 7.75
C SER A 45 5.31 2.98 6.39
N ALA A 46 4.14 2.40 6.31
CA ALA A 46 3.55 1.93 5.06
C ALA A 46 2.94 3.07 4.21
N GLY A 47 2.87 4.27 4.75
CA GLY A 47 2.16 5.39 4.15
C GLY A 47 0.70 5.48 4.62
N ALA A 48 -0.05 6.41 4.04
CA ALA A 48 -1.48 6.58 4.32
C ALA A 48 -2.32 5.56 3.54
N ASP A 49 -3.54 5.31 4.02
CA ASP A 49 -4.56 4.57 3.29
C ASP A 49 -4.85 5.23 1.93
N ASP A 50 -5.15 4.42 0.92
CA ASP A 50 -5.40 4.92 -0.44
C ASP A 50 -6.58 4.20 -1.10
N VAL A 51 -7.05 4.75 -2.22
CA VAL A 51 -8.18 4.25 -3.00
C VAL A 51 -7.78 4.16 -4.47
N VAL A 52 -7.97 2.99 -5.07
CA VAL A 52 -7.69 2.76 -6.49
C VAL A 52 -8.90 2.22 -7.23
N CYS A 53 -8.96 2.46 -8.53
CA CYS A 53 -9.92 1.77 -9.39
C CYS A 53 -9.40 0.37 -9.75
N SER A 54 -10.31 -0.55 -9.98
CA SER A 54 -10.00 -1.85 -10.56
C SER A 54 -9.18 -1.68 -11.85
N ASN A 55 -8.22 -2.54 -12.07
CA ASN A 55 -7.25 -2.50 -13.18
C ASN A 55 -6.17 -1.42 -13.08
N SER A 56 -6.06 -0.70 -11.97
CA SER A 56 -4.97 0.25 -11.75
C SER A 56 -3.95 -0.32 -10.77
N ALA A 57 -2.69 -0.32 -11.17
CA ALA A 57 -1.59 -0.56 -10.25
C ALA A 57 -1.33 0.71 -9.42
N ILE A 58 -0.90 0.55 -8.17
CA ILE A 58 -0.56 1.65 -7.28
C ILE A 58 0.91 1.62 -6.90
N ALA A 59 1.57 2.78 -6.98
CA ALA A 59 2.91 2.96 -6.44
C ALA A 59 2.83 3.26 -4.94
N LEU A 60 3.51 2.45 -4.14
CA LEU A 60 3.57 2.58 -2.70
C LEU A 60 4.65 3.59 -2.28
N SER A 61 4.52 4.14 -1.09
CA SER A 61 5.44 5.15 -0.54
C SER A 61 5.87 4.77 0.88
N GLY A 62 6.41 3.56 1.04
CA GLY A 62 6.96 3.10 2.30
C GLY A 62 8.19 3.88 2.72
N SER A 63 8.44 3.94 4.01
CA SER A 63 9.67 4.50 4.57
C SER A 63 10.15 3.71 5.77
N ILE A 64 11.46 3.69 5.98
CA ILE A 64 12.11 3.07 7.13
C ILE A 64 13.10 4.04 7.76
N GLY A 65 13.44 3.79 9.02
CA GLY A 65 14.40 4.58 9.79
C GLY A 65 14.87 3.85 11.04
N GLY A 66 15.51 4.58 11.96
CA GLY A 66 16.11 3.97 13.13
C GLY A 66 17.25 3.03 12.72
N THR A 67 17.21 1.78 13.20
CA THR A 67 18.19 0.74 12.86
C THR A 67 17.76 -0.17 11.71
N ALA A 68 16.58 0.06 11.13
CA ALA A 68 16.12 -0.69 9.95
C ALA A 68 17.01 -0.40 8.74
N SER A 69 17.44 -1.44 8.05
CA SER A 69 18.24 -1.35 6.82
C SER A 69 17.47 -1.80 5.58
N THR A 70 16.50 -2.67 5.74
CA THR A 70 15.63 -3.19 4.68
C THR A 70 14.19 -3.33 5.17
N ALA A 71 13.26 -3.46 4.24
CA ALA A 71 11.88 -3.84 4.57
C ALA A 71 11.24 -4.61 3.42
N THR A 72 10.19 -5.36 3.73
CA THR A 72 9.47 -6.19 2.77
C THR A 72 7.97 -5.94 2.87
N TRP A 73 7.34 -5.75 1.72
CA TRP A 73 5.91 -5.66 1.59
C TRP A 73 5.26 -7.03 1.53
N THR A 74 4.14 -7.16 2.22
CA THR A 74 3.24 -8.31 2.15
C THR A 74 1.80 -7.84 2.03
N THR A 75 0.90 -8.73 1.60
CA THR A 75 -0.54 -8.44 1.49
C THR A 75 -1.36 -9.59 2.07
N ASN A 76 -2.52 -9.28 2.60
CA ASN A 76 -3.53 -10.28 2.94
C ASN A 76 -4.40 -10.68 1.73
N GLY A 77 -4.23 -10.01 0.60
CA GLY A 77 -4.90 -10.28 -0.66
C GLY A 77 -4.14 -11.29 -1.54
N SER A 78 -4.52 -11.33 -2.81
CA SER A 78 -3.92 -12.21 -3.83
C SER A 78 -3.28 -11.46 -5.00
N GLY A 79 -3.17 -10.13 -4.92
CA GLY A 79 -2.42 -9.29 -5.86
C GLY A 79 -0.91 -9.48 -5.74
N THR A 80 -0.16 -8.77 -6.55
CA THR A 80 1.29 -8.94 -6.66
C THR A 80 2.05 -7.63 -6.57
N PHE A 81 3.27 -7.69 -6.02
CA PHE A 81 4.23 -6.60 -6.05
C PHE A 81 5.20 -6.81 -7.23
N ASN A 82 5.60 -5.73 -7.90
CA ASN A 82 6.67 -5.78 -8.90
C ASN A 82 8.04 -6.07 -8.27
N ASN A 83 8.26 -5.56 -7.05
CA ASN A 83 9.44 -5.78 -6.22
C ASN A 83 9.06 -5.49 -4.76
N ASP A 84 8.78 -6.52 -3.99
CA ASP A 84 8.31 -6.45 -2.60
C ASP A 84 9.34 -5.92 -1.60
N VAL A 85 10.63 -5.90 -1.94
CA VAL A 85 11.70 -5.32 -1.12
C VAL A 85 11.99 -3.86 -1.43
N SER A 86 11.31 -3.27 -2.41
CA SER A 86 11.40 -1.83 -2.70
C SER A 86 10.41 -1.05 -1.85
N LEU A 87 10.85 0.00 -1.18
CA LEU A 87 9.96 0.91 -0.43
C LEU A 87 8.91 1.56 -1.34
N GLY A 88 9.28 1.83 -2.61
CA GLY A 88 8.39 2.31 -3.66
C GLY A 88 7.86 1.19 -4.56
N ALA A 89 7.54 0.02 -4.03
CA ALA A 89 6.94 -1.08 -4.78
C ALA A 89 5.66 -0.65 -5.49
N VAL A 90 5.36 -1.31 -6.61
CA VAL A 90 4.07 -1.17 -7.29
C VAL A 90 3.25 -2.41 -6.99
N TYR A 91 2.09 -2.22 -6.37
CA TYR A 91 1.12 -3.27 -6.13
C TYR A 91 0.08 -3.32 -7.25
N THR A 92 -0.19 -4.51 -7.77
CA THR A 92 -1.22 -4.76 -8.77
C THR A 92 -2.30 -5.64 -8.14
N PRO A 93 -3.50 -5.11 -7.88
CA PRO A 93 -4.60 -5.88 -7.33
C PRO A 93 -5.01 -7.02 -8.26
N SER A 94 -5.42 -8.15 -7.68
CA SER A 94 -5.99 -9.28 -8.39
C SER A 94 -7.51 -9.18 -8.53
N VAL A 95 -8.11 -10.07 -9.30
CA VAL A 95 -9.58 -10.22 -9.36
C VAL A 95 -10.16 -10.61 -7.99
N GLY A 96 -9.40 -11.38 -7.20
CA GLY A 96 -9.80 -11.72 -5.82
C GLY A 96 -9.86 -10.48 -4.92
N ASP A 97 -8.89 -9.59 -5.03
CA ASP A 97 -8.85 -8.35 -4.25
C ASP A 97 -9.99 -7.39 -4.63
N LEU A 98 -10.35 -7.36 -5.92
CA LEU A 98 -11.54 -6.63 -6.38
C LEU A 98 -12.81 -7.14 -5.70
N SER A 99 -12.97 -8.45 -5.60
CA SER A 99 -14.14 -9.07 -4.97
C SER A 99 -14.21 -8.79 -3.47
N LEU A 100 -13.05 -8.59 -2.81
CA LEU A 100 -12.97 -8.19 -1.41
C LEU A 100 -13.26 -6.70 -1.21
N GLY A 101 -13.02 -5.87 -2.22
CA GLY A 101 -13.17 -4.42 -2.17
C GLY A 101 -12.08 -3.67 -1.41
N SER A 102 -11.24 -4.38 -0.66
CA SER A 102 -10.08 -3.82 0.04
C SER A 102 -9.07 -4.89 0.41
N VAL A 103 -7.81 -4.49 0.53
CA VAL A 103 -6.70 -5.30 1.04
C VAL A 103 -5.86 -4.50 2.02
N VAL A 104 -5.19 -5.20 2.93
CA VAL A 104 -4.19 -4.63 3.84
C VAL A 104 -2.81 -4.93 3.28
N LEU A 105 -2.03 -3.89 3.06
CA LEU A 105 -0.62 -3.96 2.69
C LEU A 105 0.22 -3.69 3.94
N THR A 106 1.16 -4.58 4.23
CA THR A 106 2.01 -4.52 5.42
C THR A 106 3.46 -4.37 5.00
N LEU A 107 4.15 -3.37 5.53
CA LEU A 107 5.59 -3.19 5.41
C LEU A 107 6.26 -3.63 6.70
N THR A 108 7.16 -4.61 6.62
CA THR A 108 7.90 -5.17 7.76
C THR A 108 9.37 -4.90 7.57
N THR A 109 10.05 -4.35 8.59
CA THR A 109 11.52 -4.15 8.56
C THR A 109 12.26 -5.46 8.75
N ASP A 110 13.56 -5.47 8.41
CA ASP A 110 14.50 -6.45 8.92
C ASP A 110 14.53 -6.44 10.46
N ASP A 111 14.93 -7.55 11.06
CA ASP A 111 15.15 -7.66 12.51
C ASP A 111 16.54 -7.07 12.84
N PRO A 112 16.61 -5.91 13.50
CA PRO A 112 17.89 -5.29 13.82
C PRO A 112 18.70 -6.16 14.77
N ALA A 113 20.02 -6.18 14.60
CA ALA A 113 20.89 -6.88 15.53
C ALA A 113 20.78 -6.30 16.95
N GLY A 114 20.57 -7.14 17.95
CA GLY A 114 20.50 -6.74 19.36
C GLY A 114 19.18 -7.08 20.03
N ALA A 115 18.76 -6.22 20.97
CA ALA A 115 17.56 -6.46 21.78
C ALA A 115 16.26 -5.94 21.14
N CYS A 116 16.36 -5.19 20.05
CA CYS A 116 15.20 -4.68 19.31
C CYS A 116 14.72 -5.72 18.28
N VAL A 117 13.43 -5.67 17.97
CA VAL A 117 12.78 -6.59 17.02
C VAL A 117 12.36 -5.85 15.76
N ALA A 118 12.02 -6.59 14.71
CA ALA A 118 11.42 -6.05 13.51
C ALA A 118 10.11 -5.31 13.83
N GLU A 119 9.88 -4.20 13.12
CA GLU A 119 8.68 -3.38 13.26
C GLU A 119 7.81 -3.52 12.01
N GLN A 120 6.51 -3.30 12.17
CA GLN A 120 5.51 -3.39 11.11
C GLN A 120 4.63 -2.15 11.06
N SER A 121 4.26 -1.77 9.85
CA SER A 121 3.26 -0.74 9.58
C SER A 121 2.32 -1.22 8.48
N THR A 122 1.06 -0.85 8.56
CA THR A 122 0.03 -1.26 7.59
C THR A 122 -0.63 -0.06 6.94
N MET A 123 -1.09 -0.24 5.72
CA MET A 123 -2.03 0.65 5.03
C MET A 123 -3.19 -0.16 4.47
N ASN A 124 -4.39 0.45 4.43
CA ASN A 124 -5.55 -0.11 3.77
C ASN A 124 -5.64 0.43 2.35
N LEU A 125 -5.72 -0.46 1.38
CA LEU A 125 -5.98 -0.13 0.00
C LEU A 125 -7.44 -0.49 -0.33
N THR A 126 -8.29 0.51 -0.54
CA THR A 126 -9.67 0.32 -1.03
C THR A 126 -9.66 0.20 -2.54
N ILE A 127 -10.33 -0.81 -3.07
CA ILE A 127 -10.37 -1.11 -4.51
C ILE A 127 -11.80 -0.95 -5.01
N ASN A 128 -12.07 0.12 -5.74
CA ASN A 128 -13.37 0.37 -6.33
C ASN A 128 -13.45 -0.26 -7.72
N GLU A 129 -14.58 -0.89 -8.04
CA GLU A 129 -14.83 -1.31 -9.42
C GLU A 129 -14.87 -0.10 -10.36
N GLY A 130 -14.11 -0.16 -11.44
CA GLY A 130 -14.20 0.81 -12.53
C GLY A 130 -15.53 0.71 -13.25
N ALA A 131 -16.01 1.82 -13.85
CA ALA A 131 -17.16 1.76 -14.73
C ALA A 131 -16.87 0.87 -15.95
N SER A 132 -17.85 0.07 -16.35
CA SER A 132 -17.77 -0.75 -17.55
C SER A 132 -18.99 -0.56 -18.42
N VAL A 133 -18.80 -0.68 -19.75
CA VAL A 133 -19.87 -0.66 -20.73
C VAL A 133 -19.59 -1.69 -21.82
N SER A 134 -20.62 -2.38 -22.23
CA SER A 134 -20.60 -3.31 -23.35
C SER A 134 -21.82 -3.05 -24.24
N VAL A 135 -21.64 -3.08 -25.54
CA VAL A 135 -22.70 -2.94 -26.52
C VAL A 135 -22.70 -4.12 -27.46
N THR A 136 -23.90 -4.53 -27.92
CA THR A 136 -24.02 -5.57 -28.94
C THR A 136 -23.68 -4.97 -30.30
N THR A 137 -22.66 -5.49 -30.96
CA THR A 137 -22.18 -5.03 -32.27
C THR A 137 -21.78 -6.19 -33.17
N PRO A 138 -21.74 -6.05 -34.52
CA PRO A 138 -22.31 -4.96 -35.29
C PRO A 138 -23.82 -5.13 -35.50
N LEU A 139 -24.56 -4.03 -35.69
CA LEU A 139 -25.91 -4.03 -36.16
C LEU A 139 -25.91 -3.60 -37.65
N THR A 140 -26.68 -4.29 -38.49
CA THR A 140 -26.85 -3.95 -39.91
C THR A 140 -28.32 -3.87 -40.19
N GLU A 141 -28.79 -2.70 -40.61
CA GLU A 141 -30.19 -2.44 -40.95
C GLU A 141 -30.29 -1.80 -42.33
N CYS A 142 -31.49 -1.79 -42.90
CA CYS A 142 -31.74 -1.13 -44.18
C CYS A 142 -31.78 0.38 -44.01
N ILE A 143 -31.49 1.11 -45.09
CA ILE A 143 -31.57 2.58 -45.08
C ILE A 143 -33.00 3.02 -44.76
N GLY A 144 -33.15 3.84 -43.71
CA GLY A 144 -34.44 4.36 -43.27
C GLY A 144 -35.09 3.57 -42.14
N ASP A 145 -34.58 2.43 -41.77
CA ASP A 145 -35.08 1.65 -40.65
C ASP A 145 -34.56 2.19 -39.32
N GLU A 146 -35.37 2.06 -38.29
CA GLU A 146 -34.97 2.28 -36.91
C GLU A 146 -34.37 0.99 -36.32
N PHE A 147 -33.45 1.13 -35.37
CA PHE A 147 -32.86 -0.05 -34.73
C PHE A 147 -32.73 0.12 -33.22
N THR A 148 -32.90 -0.99 -32.52
CA THR A 148 -32.77 -1.04 -31.07
C THR A 148 -31.32 -1.22 -30.67
N LEU A 149 -30.82 -0.27 -29.92
CA LEU A 149 -29.53 -0.33 -29.25
C LEU A 149 -29.65 -1.20 -28.01
N ASN A 150 -28.57 -1.89 -27.64
CA ASN A 150 -28.53 -2.67 -26.43
C ASN A 150 -27.16 -2.49 -25.76
N ALA A 151 -27.16 -1.85 -24.59
CA ALA A 151 -25.99 -1.65 -23.78
C ALA A 151 -26.15 -2.28 -22.40
N ILE A 152 -25.07 -2.86 -21.92
CA ILE A 152 -24.93 -3.33 -20.55
C ILE A 152 -23.89 -2.45 -19.88
N ILE A 153 -24.25 -1.82 -18.77
CA ILE A 153 -23.32 -1.10 -17.90
C ILE A 153 -23.04 -1.92 -16.65
N GLY A 154 -21.86 -1.78 -16.10
CA GLY A 154 -21.44 -2.52 -14.92
C GLY A 154 -20.37 -1.77 -14.13
N GLY A 155 -19.86 -2.42 -13.07
CA GLY A 155 -18.97 -1.80 -12.13
C GLY A 155 -19.61 -0.63 -11.42
N ALA A 156 -18.89 0.47 -11.27
CA ALA A 156 -19.40 1.69 -10.63
C ALA A 156 -20.29 2.57 -11.55
N ALA A 157 -20.55 2.14 -12.80
CA ALA A 157 -21.40 2.89 -13.71
C ALA A 157 -22.88 2.80 -13.28
N SER A 158 -23.53 3.94 -13.06
CA SER A 158 -24.96 4.04 -12.75
C SER A 158 -25.79 4.66 -13.87
N THR A 159 -25.14 5.31 -14.82
CA THR A 159 -25.77 5.99 -15.95
C THR A 159 -24.98 5.77 -17.23
N LEU A 160 -25.64 5.91 -18.37
CA LEU A 160 -25.00 5.91 -19.67
C LEU A 160 -25.56 7.03 -20.54
N THR A 161 -24.87 7.34 -21.63
CA THR A 161 -25.35 8.25 -22.64
C THR A 161 -24.92 7.74 -24.02
N TRP A 162 -25.91 7.57 -24.93
CA TRP A 162 -25.64 7.37 -26.35
C TRP A 162 -25.31 8.73 -26.96
N SER A 163 -24.30 8.80 -27.79
CA SER A 163 -23.85 10.03 -28.44
C SER A 163 -23.36 9.73 -29.86
N ASN A 164 -23.12 10.77 -30.60
CA ASN A 164 -22.76 10.75 -32.03
C ASN A 164 -23.87 10.18 -32.93
N GLY A 165 -24.18 10.90 -33.94
CA GLY A 165 -25.29 10.64 -34.85
C GLY A 165 -26.21 11.86 -34.89
N THR A 166 -26.85 12.06 -36.02
CA THR A 166 -27.76 13.18 -36.29
C THR A 166 -29.23 12.81 -36.09
N GLY A 167 -29.51 11.52 -35.88
CA GLY A 167 -30.83 10.99 -35.60
C GLY A 167 -31.34 11.22 -34.17
N THR A 168 -32.42 10.55 -33.83
CA THR A 168 -33.09 10.69 -32.51
C THR A 168 -33.07 9.37 -31.75
N PHE A 169 -33.00 9.45 -30.41
CA PHE A 169 -33.10 8.33 -29.50
C PHE A 169 -34.45 8.32 -28.78
N THR A 170 -35.13 7.17 -28.82
CA THR A 170 -36.43 6.97 -28.16
C THR A 170 -36.31 5.87 -27.11
N PRO A 171 -36.74 6.04 -25.85
CA PRO A 171 -37.38 7.27 -25.31
C PRO A 171 -36.40 8.42 -25.12
N ASN A 172 -35.09 8.16 -24.96
CA ASN A 172 -34.03 9.17 -24.82
C ASN A 172 -32.64 8.52 -24.95
N ALA A 173 -31.57 9.33 -25.01
CA ALA A 173 -30.20 8.88 -25.14
C ALA A 173 -29.61 8.25 -23.85
N PHE A 174 -30.32 8.25 -22.75
CA PHE A 174 -29.84 7.70 -21.44
C PHE A 174 -30.42 6.32 -21.15
N THR A 175 -31.21 5.75 -22.07
CA THR A 175 -31.82 4.43 -21.91
C THR A 175 -30.93 3.36 -22.49
N PRO A 176 -30.57 2.27 -21.75
CA PRO A 176 -29.72 1.19 -22.24
C PRO A 176 -30.21 0.54 -23.52
N THR A 177 -31.53 0.42 -23.67
CA THR A 177 -32.22 -0.20 -24.82
C THR A 177 -32.97 0.85 -25.66
N ALA A 178 -32.32 1.97 -25.96
CA ALA A 178 -32.93 3.01 -26.78
C ALA A 178 -33.08 2.56 -28.24
N THR A 179 -34.17 2.99 -28.88
CA THR A 179 -34.32 2.91 -30.35
C THR A 179 -33.69 4.16 -30.97
N TYR A 180 -32.84 3.97 -31.94
CA TYR A 180 -32.25 5.05 -32.72
C TYR A 180 -32.92 5.15 -34.08
N VAL A 181 -33.39 6.35 -34.41
CA VAL A 181 -33.97 6.69 -35.71
C VAL A 181 -32.96 7.58 -36.44
N PRO A 182 -32.32 7.10 -37.51
CA PRO A 182 -31.39 7.90 -38.31
C PRO A 182 -32.08 9.14 -38.89
N SER A 183 -31.35 10.24 -39.03
CA SER A 183 -31.83 11.40 -39.79
C SER A 183 -31.80 11.07 -41.29
N ALA A 184 -32.79 11.55 -42.03
CA ALA A 184 -32.86 11.45 -43.48
C ALA A 184 -31.73 12.26 -44.13
#